data_09df337f48ac06d821b6dde821d02dcb
#
_entry.id   09df337f48ac06d821b6dde821d02dcb
#
_cell.length_a   1.000
_cell.length_b   1.000
_cell.length_c   1.000
_cell.angle_alpha   90.00
_cell.angle_beta   90.00
_cell.angle_gamma   90.00
#
_symmetry.space_group_name_H-M   'P 1'
#
loop_
_entity.id
_entity.type
_entity.pdbx_description
1 polymer ?
#
loop_
_entity_poly.entity_id
_entity_poly.type
_entity_poly.pdbx_seq_one_letter_code
_entity_poly.pdbx_strand_id
1 'polypeptide(L)'
;MELELKKECLDTYELGEPQTLTQEETAETIVPDYCPDIARIISAEGVVCLHGGTEQDGVTGTVRVTVLYTPENESGVRALEFAMPFSAQGEGLAGCAHVVVETEIELLESRMLNPRKIFTRCKLVTHLAGCRKVCLTISSDAETDPALLVEKRCCGQTVSLLRQVAGKDLTF
;
A
#
# COMPACT_ATOMS: atom_id res chain seq x y z
N MET A 1 42.36 -27.63 19.76
CA MET A 1 41.36 -28.46 19.07
C MET A 1 40.42 -27.46 18.43
N GLU A 2 40.49 -27.33 17.12
CA GLU A 2 39.65 -26.41 16.37
C GLU A 2 38.39 -27.14 15.90
N LEU A 3 37.24 -26.51 16.15
CA LEU A 3 35.94 -26.98 15.66
C LEU A 3 35.71 -26.34 14.31
N GLU A 4 35.73 -27.12 13.24
CA GLU A 4 35.38 -26.60 11.91
C GLU A 4 33.88 -26.66 11.68
N LEU A 5 33.27 -25.47 11.50
CA LEU A 5 31.84 -25.33 11.20
C LEU A 5 31.62 -25.27 9.71
N LYS A 6 30.82 -26.16 9.19
CA LYS A 6 30.34 -26.08 7.81
C LYS A 6 29.30 -24.98 7.73
N LYS A 7 29.58 -23.94 6.93
CA LYS A 7 28.72 -22.78 6.75
C LYS A 7 27.98 -22.88 5.42
N GLU A 8 26.70 -22.58 5.47
CA GLU A 8 25.83 -22.48 4.30
C GLU A 8 25.18 -21.12 4.27
N CYS A 9 25.00 -20.57 3.05
CA CYS A 9 24.26 -19.33 2.84
C CYS A 9 22.79 -19.66 2.57
N LEU A 10 21.92 -19.11 3.38
CA LEU A 10 20.47 -19.20 3.21
C LEU A 10 19.92 -17.88 2.71
N ASP A 11 19.39 -17.87 1.50
CA ASP A 11 18.68 -16.71 0.97
C ASP A 11 17.37 -16.49 1.72
N THR A 12 17.20 -15.32 2.28
CA THR A 12 16.00 -14.91 3.00
C THR A 12 15.67 -13.45 2.72
N TYR A 13 14.60 -12.97 3.34
CA TYR A 13 14.19 -11.57 3.25
C TYR A 13 14.23 -10.93 4.62
N GLU A 14 14.76 -9.72 4.67
CA GLU A 14 14.73 -8.86 5.84
C GLU A 14 13.71 -7.75 5.61
N LEU A 15 12.79 -7.58 6.55
CA LEU A 15 11.83 -6.48 6.53
C LEU A 15 12.48 -5.26 7.18
N GLY A 16 12.53 -4.15 6.44
CA GLY A 16 12.98 -2.87 6.97
C GLY A 16 11.99 -2.26 7.95
N GLU A 17 12.40 -1.18 8.58
CA GLU A 17 11.52 -0.45 9.50
C GLU A 17 10.31 0.11 8.75
N PRO A 18 9.09 -0.08 9.28
CA PRO A 18 7.89 0.48 8.67
C PRO A 18 7.88 2.01 8.79
N GLN A 19 7.53 2.67 7.71
CA GLN A 19 7.37 4.11 7.64
C GLN A 19 5.90 4.46 7.49
N THR A 20 5.46 5.52 8.14
CA THR A 20 4.10 6.04 8.01
C THR A 20 4.16 7.43 7.42
N LEU A 21 3.53 7.60 6.26
CA LEU A 21 3.45 8.87 5.55
C LEU A 21 2.01 9.37 5.60
N THR A 22 1.86 10.66 5.89
CA THR A 22 0.56 11.33 5.84
C THR A 22 0.62 12.41 4.78
N GLN A 23 -0.35 12.41 3.87
CA GLN A 23 -0.45 13.40 2.81
C GLN A 23 -1.89 13.87 2.62
N GLU A 24 -2.03 15.03 2.04
CA GLU A 24 -3.32 15.63 1.74
C GLU A 24 -3.39 15.95 0.26
N GLU A 25 -4.43 15.41 -0.39
CA GLU A 25 -4.76 15.66 -1.79
C GLU A 25 -6.03 16.48 -1.89
N THR A 26 -6.05 17.42 -2.82
CA THR A 26 -7.22 18.25 -3.09
C THR A 26 -7.55 18.23 -4.58
N ALA A 27 -8.84 18.24 -4.90
CA ALA A 27 -9.31 18.34 -6.27
C ALA A 27 -10.51 19.27 -6.39
N GLU A 28 -10.54 20.03 -7.48
CA GLU A 28 -11.74 20.72 -7.92
C GLU A 28 -12.33 19.99 -9.12
N THR A 29 -13.54 19.50 -8.96
CA THR A 29 -14.24 18.71 -9.99
C THR A 29 -15.42 19.48 -10.55
N ILE A 30 -15.48 19.59 -11.87
CA ILE A 30 -16.61 20.19 -12.57
C ILE A 30 -17.64 19.10 -12.81
N VAL A 31 -18.90 19.39 -12.50
CA VAL A 31 -20.03 18.50 -12.79
C VAL A 31 -20.22 18.41 -14.30
N PRO A 32 -20.19 17.22 -14.90
CA PRO A 32 -20.36 17.05 -16.34
C PRO A 32 -21.71 17.59 -16.83
N ASP A 33 -21.79 18.06 -18.07
CA ASP A 33 -23.00 18.70 -18.63
C ASP A 33 -24.23 17.78 -18.70
N TYR A 34 -24.01 16.47 -18.76
CA TYR A 34 -25.07 15.46 -18.71
C TYR A 34 -25.60 15.18 -17.31
N CYS A 35 -24.94 15.72 -16.28
CA CYS A 35 -25.40 15.63 -14.90
C CYS A 35 -26.16 16.91 -14.52
N PRO A 36 -27.27 16.81 -13.76
CA PRO A 36 -27.98 17.97 -13.26
C PRO A 36 -27.18 18.74 -12.21
N ASP A 37 -27.50 20.00 -12.04
CA ASP A 37 -26.90 20.88 -11.06
C ASP A 37 -27.12 20.36 -9.63
N ILE A 38 -26.10 20.52 -8.78
CA ILE A 38 -26.11 20.06 -7.41
C ILE A 38 -26.86 21.05 -6.53
N ALA A 39 -27.91 20.59 -5.86
CA ALA A 39 -28.55 21.35 -4.79
C ALA A 39 -27.87 21.12 -3.44
N ARG A 40 -27.51 19.87 -3.16
CA ARG A 40 -26.87 19.48 -1.88
C ARG A 40 -26.07 18.19 -2.02
N ILE A 41 -24.88 18.15 -1.44
CA ILE A 41 -24.11 16.93 -1.25
C ILE A 41 -24.66 16.17 -0.04
N ILE A 42 -24.85 14.86 -0.20
CA ILE A 42 -25.35 13.95 0.83
C ILE A 42 -24.17 13.27 1.52
N SER A 43 -23.30 12.64 0.74
CA SER A 43 -22.10 11.94 1.22
C SER A 43 -21.00 11.94 0.17
N ALA A 44 -19.78 11.70 0.61
CA ALA A 44 -18.64 11.41 -0.24
C ALA A 44 -17.93 10.16 0.32
N GLU A 45 -17.65 9.22 -0.57
CA GLU A 45 -16.94 7.99 -0.25
C GLU A 45 -15.75 7.82 -1.20
N GLY A 46 -14.69 7.17 -0.73
CA GLY A 46 -13.48 6.97 -1.51
C GLY A 46 -12.95 5.55 -1.40
N VAL A 47 -12.37 5.06 -2.49
CA VAL A 47 -11.66 3.80 -2.52
C VAL A 47 -10.26 4.03 -3.06
N VAL A 48 -9.26 3.54 -2.33
CA VAL A 48 -7.86 3.61 -2.76
C VAL A 48 -7.57 2.48 -3.74
N CYS A 49 -7.04 2.84 -4.90
CA CYS A 49 -6.55 1.91 -5.91
C CYS A 49 -5.04 2.14 -6.07
N LEU A 50 -4.21 1.21 -5.61
CA LEU A 50 -2.78 1.27 -5.81
C LEU A 50 -2.43 0.81 -7.23
N HIS A 51 -1.59 1.57 -7.91
CA HIS A 51 -1.03 1.17 -9.20
C HIS A 51 0.22 0.33 -8.94
N GLY A 52 0.26 -0.90 -9.49
CA GLY A 52 1.38 -1.79 -9.30
C GLY A 52 2.65 -1.23 -9.97
N GLY A 53 3.72 -1.19 -9.23
CA GLY A 53 5.03 -0.77 -9.68
C GLY A 53 5.71 0.07 -8.60
N THR A 54 6.56 -0.57 -7.83
CA THR A 54 7.53 0.14 -7.00
C THR A 54 8.68 0.58 -7.90
N GLU A 55 8.43 1.55 -8.77
CA GLU A 55 9.52 2.22 -9.46
C GLU A 55 10.12 3.23 -8.48
N GLN A 56 11.34 2.91 -8.03
CA GLN A 56 12.25 3.85 -7.38
C GLN A 56 11.65 4.66 -6.22
N ASP A 57 11.57 4.05 -5.03
CA ASP A 57 11.33 4.73 -3.75
C ASP A 57 9.90 5.20 -3.46
N GLY A 58 8.91 4.90 -4.30
CA GLY A 58 7.56 5.42 -4.10
C GLY A 58 6.44 4.48 -4.53
N VAL A 59 5.25 4.86 -4.13
CA VAL A 59 4.00 4.24 -4.47
C VAL A 59 3.11 5.26 -5.14
N THR A 60 2.49 4.88 -6.24
CA THR A 60 1.48 5.70 -6.91
C THR A 60 0.12 5.03 -6.81
N GLY A 61 -0.91 5.82 -6.77
CA GLY A 61 -2.26 5.32 -6.69
C GLY A 61 -3.28 6.37 -7.13
N THR A 62 -4.52 5.97 -7.03
CA THR A 62 -5.67 6.82 -7.31
C THR A 62 -6.73 6.60 -6.26
N VAL A 63 -7.27 7.66 -5.70
CA VAL A 63 -8.49 7.62 -4.91
C VAL A 63 -9.66 7.79 -5.85
N ARG A 64 -10.48 6.74 -5.99
CA ARG A 64 -11.76 6.84 -6.71
C ARG A 64 -12.80 7.37 -5.74
N VAL A 65 -13.31 8.56 -6.03
CA VAL A 65 -14.28 9.26 -5.18
C VAL A 65 -15.66 9.17 -5.80
N THR A 66 -16.65 8.80 -4.99
CA THR A 66 -18.07 8.82 -5.33
C THR A 66 -18.77 9.83 -4.42
N VAL A 67 -19.37 10.85 -5.01
CA VAL A 67 -20.16 11.86 -4.29
C VAL A 67 -21.64 11.65 -4.60
N LEU A 68 -22.42 11.41 -3.57
CA LEU A 68 -23.89 11.36 -3.66
C LEU A 68 -24.48 12.75 -3.41
N TYR A 69 -25.40 13.16 -4.26
CA TYR A 69 -26.01 14.48 -4.17
C TYR A 69 -27.48 14.50 -4.60
N THR A 70 -28.22 15.49 -4.11
CA THR A 70 -29.56 15.81 -4.61
C THR A 70 -29.43 16.88 -5.69
N PRO A 71 -30.09 16.70 -6.87
CA PRO A 71 -30.12 17.70 -7.92
C PRO A 71 -31.08 18.85 -7.62
N GLU A 72 -30.86 20.02 -8.25
CA GLU A 72 -31.72 21.20 -8.01
C GLU A 72 -33.15 21.07 -8.58
N ASN A 73 -33.29 20.54 -9.79
CA ASN A 73 -34.55 20.57 -10.53
C ASN A 73 -35.15 19.17 -10.76
N GLU A 74 -34.60 18.15 -10.10
CA GLU A 74 -35.04 16.78 -10.23
C GLU A 74 -35.22 16.15 -8.84
N SER A 75 -36.11 15.17 -8.75
CA SER A 75 -36.23 14.36 -7.54
C SER A 75 -35.24 13.19 -7.55
N GLY A 76 -34.80 12.77 -6.36
CA GLY A 76 -33.95 11.62 -6.17
C GLY A 76 -32.51 11.96 -5.84
N VAL A 77 -31.65 10.94 -5.92
CA VAL A 77 -30.20 11.02 -5.64
C VAL A 77 -29.42 10.69 -6.91
N ARG A 78 -28.34 11.40 -7.12
CA ARG A 78 -27.40 11.17 -8.20
C ARG A 78 -26.02 10.89 -7.63
N ALA A 79 -25.21 10.20 -8.38
CA ALA A 79 -23.80 9.95 -8.07
C ALA A 79 -22.90 10.67 -9.07
N LEU A 80 -21.84 11.27 -8.57
CA LEU A 80 -20.74 11.81 -9.37
C LEU A 80 -19.47 11.07 -8.98
N GLU A 81 -18.78 10.50 -9.97
CA GLU A 81 -17.53 9.77 -9.76
C GLU A 81 -16.38 10.50 -10.43
N PHE A 82 -15.26 10.55 -9.74
CA PHE A 82 -14.01 11.08 -10.26
C PHE A 82 -12.81 10.46 -9.56
N ALA A 83 -11.62 10.69 -10.11
CA ALA A 83 -10.37 10.13 -9.63
C ALA A 83 -9.42 11.23 -9.17
N MET A 84 -8.78 11.00 -8.02
CA MET A 84 -7.73 11.86 -7.47
C MET A 84 -6.43 11.04 -7.43
N PRO A 85 -5.44 11.37 -8.30
CA PRO A 85 -4.15 10.69 -8.27
C PRO A 85 -3.37 11.12 -7.02
N PHE A 86 -2.55 10.20 -6.50
CA PHE A 86 -1.62 10.48 -5.42
C PHE A 86 -0.31 9.72 -5.61
N SER A 87 0.74 10.21 -4.96
CA SER A 87 2.03 9.52 -4.89
C SER A 87 2.61 9.67 -3.48
N ALA A 88 3.16 8.58 -2.95
CA ALA A 88 3.85 8.58 -1.67
C ALA A 88 5.27 8.07 -1.86
N GLN A 89 6.26 8.80 -1.33
CA GLN A 89 7.67 8.42 -1.43
C GLN A 89 8.20 8.12 -0.03
N GLY A 90 8.73 6.91 0.15
CA GLY A 90 9.38 6.49 1.39
C GLY A 90 10.90 6.55 1.27
N GLU A 91 11.57 6.72 2.40
CA GLU A 91 13.04 6.74 2.44
C GLU A 91 13.61 5.32 2.45
N GLY A 92 14.74 5.12 1.78
CA GLY A 92 15.50 3.89 1.83
C GLY A 92 14.83 2.65 1.22
N LEU A 93 13.83 2.83 0.37
CA LEU A 93 13.17 1.75 -0.37
C LEU A 93 13.95 1.33 -1.61
N ALA A 94 14.90 2.16 -2.05
CA ALA A 94 15.78 1.86 -3.19
C ALA A 94 16.56 0.56 -2.95
N GLY A 95 16.52 -0.32 -3.95
CA GLY A 95 17.20 -1.61 -3.89
C GLY A 95 16.46 -2.68 -3.06
N CYS A 96 15.26 -2.40 -2.54
CA CYS A 96 14.41 -3.42 -1.96
C CYS A 96 13.89 -4.37 -3.04
N ALA A 97 13.86 -5.66 -2.74
CA ALA A 97 13.30 -6.67 -3.65
C ALA A 97 11.78 -6.54 -3.76
N HIS A 98 11.14 -6.12 -2.67
CA HIS A 98 9.70 -5.87 -2.58
C HIS A 98 9.43 -4.72 -1.63
N VAL A 99 8.33 -4.01 -1.84
CA VAL A 99 7.80 -3.02 -0.89
C VAL A 99 6.39 -3.44 -0.52
N VAL A 100 6.14 -3.55 0.78
CA VAL A 100 4.80 -3.76 1.32
C VAL A 100 4.18 -2.39 1.50
N VAL A 101 2.97 -2.22 0.99
CA VAL A 101 2.25 -0.94 1.00
C VAL A 101 0.83 -1.17 1.47
N GLU A 102 0.41 -0.34 2.38
CA GLU A 102 -0.98 -0.21 2.80
C GLU A 102 -1.33 1.28 2.84
N THR A 103 -2.37 1.67 2.12
CA THR A 103 -2.84 3.06 2.11
C THR A 103 -4.31 3.11 2.49
N GLU A 104 -4.64 3.96 3.44
CA GLU A 104 -5.99 4.18 3.91
C GLU A 104 -6.39 5.66 3.83
N ILE A 105 -7.68 5.90 3.72
CA ILE A 105 -8.27 7.23 3.75
C ILE A 105 -8.59 7.57 5.21
N GLU A 106 -7.86 8.53 5.78
CA GLU A 106 -8.14 9.03 7.13
C GLU A 106 -9.32 10.01 7.13
N LEU A 107 -9.42 10.84 6.09
CA LEU A 107 -10.46 11.84 5.94
C LEU A 107 -10.79 12.04 4.46
N LEU A 108 -12.07 12.07 4.14
CA LEU A 108 -12.57 12.49 2.82
C LEU A 108 -13.74 13.45 3.01
N GLU A 109 -13.57 14.66 2.52
CA GLU A 109 -14.59 15.70 2.58
C GLU A 109 -14.83 16.29 1.19
N SER A 110 -16.10 16.42 0.83
CA SER A 110 -16.48 17.12 -0.41
C SER A 110 -17.48 18.23 -0.08
N ARG A 111 -17.22 19.39 -0.62
CA ARG A 111 -18.11 20.56 -0.49
C ARG A 111 -18.42 21.17 -1.85
N MET A 112 -19.61 21.66 -1.99
CA MET A 112 -20.04 22.40 -3.17
C MET A 112 -19.44 23.82 -3.12
N LEU A 113 -18.75 24.23 -4.18
CA LEU A 113 -18.32 25.61 -4.41
C LEU A 113 -19.41 26.41 -5.12
N ASN A 114 -20.06 25.77 -6.08
CA ASN A 114 -21.26 26.24 -6.77
C ASN A 114 -22.01 25.01 -7.33
N PRO A 115 -23.23 25.16 -7.91
CA PRO A 115 -24.02 24.02 -8.41
C PRO A 115 -23.32 23.14 -9.44
N ARG A 116 -22.27 23.65 -10.11
CA ARG A 116 -21.51 22.95 -11.13
C ARG A 116 -20.07 22.61 -10.72
N LYS A 117 -19.68 22.89 -9.46
CA LYS A 117 -18.29 22.69 -9.04
C LYS A 117 -18.20 22.20 -7.59
N ILE A 118 -17.44 21.13 -7.40
CA ILE A 118 -17.15 20.50 -6.12
C ILE A 118 -15.68 20.69 -5.80
N PHE A 119 -15.37 20.99 -4.56
CA PHE A 119 -14.04 20.88 -3.97
C PHE A 119 -13.98 19.64 -3.08
N THR A 120 -13.01 18.80 -3.29
CA THR A 120 -12.78 17.59 -2.48
C THR A 120 -11.40 17.64 -1.87
N ARG A 121 -11.33 17.28 -0.59
CA ARG A 121 -10.12 17.12 0.20
C ARG A 121 -10.03 15.69 0.70
N CYS A 122 -8.91 15.04 0.48
CA CYS A 122 -8.64 13.68 0.89
C CYS A 122 -7.33 13.63 1.68
N LYS A 123 -7.37 13.13 2.91
CA LYS A 123 -6.20 12.87 3.72
C LYS A 123 -5.91 11.39 3.71
N LEU A 124 -4.70 11.02 3.29
CA LEU A 124 -4.24 9.65 3.14
C LEU A 124 -3.16 9.34 4.17
N VAL A 125 -3.20 8.14 4.71
CA VAL A 125 -2.13 7.55 5.51
C VAL A 125 -1.61 6.34 4.77
N THR A 126 -0.31 6.34 4.48
CA THR A 126 0.36 5.26 3.75
C THR A 126 1.43 4.64 4.64
N HIS A 127 1.32 3.34 4.86
CA HIS A 127 2.32 2.53 5.55
C HIS A 127 3.18 1.82 4.51
N LEU A 128 4.50 1.98 4.64
CA LEU A 128 5.49 1.44 3.71
C LEU A 128 6.53 0.64 4.47
N ALA A 129 6.87 -0.55 3.98
CA ALA A 129 7.99 -1.33 4.50
C ALA A 129 8.74 -2.02 3.35
N GLY A 130 10.04 -1.77 3.25
CA GLY A 130 10.89 -2.39 2.24
C GLY A 130 11.36 -3.78 2.66
N CYS A 131 11.30 -4.75 1.74
CA CYS A 131 11.87 -6.08 1.93
C CYS A 131 13.15 -6.21 1.12
N ARG A 132 14.27 -6.49 1.79
CA ARG A 132 15.58 -6.72 1.16
C ARG A 132 15.91 -8.20 1.15
N LYS A 133 16.45 -8.67 0.03
CA LYS A 133 17.01 -10.00 -0.03
C LYS A 133 18.35 -10.01 0.70
N VAL A 134 18.52 -10.88 1.69
CA VAL A 134 19.75 -11.05 2.46
C VAL A 134 20.18 -12.52 2.46
N CYS A 135 21.49 -12.75 2.54
CA CYS A 135 22.04 -14.07 2.72
C CYS A 135 22.44 -14.26 4.20
N LEU A 136 21.74 -15.13 4.89
CA LEU A 136 22.12 -15.53 6.24
C LEU A 136 23.13 -16.67 6.17
N THR A 137 24.29 -16.47 6.75
CA THR A 137 25.28 -17.55 6.91
C THR A 137 24.90 -18.36 8.16
N ILE A 138 24.50 -19.59 7.95
CA ILE A 138 24.17 -20.53 9.03
C ILE A 138 25.22 -21.63 9.10
N SER A 139 25.44 -22.18 10.29
CA SER A 139 26.25 -23.39 10.48
C SER A 139 25.34 -24.60 10.33
N SER A 140 25.50 -25.34 9.24
CA SER A 140 24.67 -26.50 8.92
C SER A 140 25.20 -27.78 9.55
N ASP A 141 26.51 -27.86 9.74
CA ASP A 141 27.17 -29.00 10.34
C ASP A 141 28.50 -28.61 11.02
N ALA A 142 29.05 -29.51 11.83
CA ALA A 142 30.35 -29.36 12.44
C ALA A 142 31.16 -30.63 12.21
N GLU A 143 32.37 -30.49 11.70
CA GLU A 143 33.32 -31.59 11.67
C GLU A 143 33.96 -31.73 13.05
N THR A 144 33.74 -32.87 13.67
CA THR A 144 34.24 -33.13 15.01
C THR A 144 35.04 -34.43 15.04
N ASP A 145 36.00 -34.48 15.95
CA ASP A 145 36.68 -35.71 16.26
C ASP A 145 35.65 -36.78 16.70
N PRO A 146 35.67 -37.99 16.12
CA PRO A 146 34.72 -39.06 16.47
C PRO A 146 34.73 -39.46 17.95
N ALA A 147 35.71 -39.02 18.70
CA ALA A 147 35.74 -39.21 20.17
C ALA A 147 34.89 -38.18 20.96
N LEU A 148 34.34 -37.15 20.31
CA LEU A 148 33.55 -36.11 20.95
C LEU A 148 32.06 -36.35 20.78
N LEU A 149 31.32 -36.27 21.90
CA LEU A 149 29.85 -36.27 21.86
C LEU A 149 29.37 -34.85 21.53
N VAL A 150 28.66 -34.70 20.39
CA VAL A 150 28.12 -33.43 19.97
C VAL A 150 26.59 -33.46 20.04
N GLU A 151 26.01 -32.52 20.78
CA GLU A 151 24.58 -32.29 20.80
C GLU A 151 24.22 -31.23 19.74
N LYS A 152 23.43 -31.59 18.71
CA LYS A 152 22.91 -30.68 17.72
C LYS A 152 21.53 -30.19 18.13
N ARG A 153 21.36 -28.88 18.23
CA ARG A 153 20.06 -28.25 18.40
C ARG A 153 19.68 -27.48 17.12
N CYS A 154 18.63 -27.92 16.44
CA CYS A 154 18.09 -27.24 15.29
C CYS A 154 17.02 -26.27 15.76
N CYS A 155 17.23 -24.97 15.51
CA CYS A 155 16.21 -23.94 15.65
C CYS A 155 15.73 -23.55 14.26
N GLY A 156 14.44 -23.69 13.99
CA GLY A 156 13.83 -23.27 12.72
C GLY A 156 12.76 -22.22 12.98
N GLN A 157 12.78 -21.14 12.19
CA GLN A 157 11.68 -20.20 12.11
C GLN A 157 11.21 -20.17 10.67
N THR A 158 9.93 -20.44 10.44
CA THR A 158 9.33 -20.32 9.13
C THR A 158 8.66 -18.95 9.03
N VAL A 159 9.13 -18.14 8.10
CA VAL A 159 8.50 -16.87 7.74
C VAL A 159 7.75 -17.09 6.44
N SER A 160 6.42 -16.96 6.48
CA SER A 160 5.59 -17.00 5.29
C SER A 160 5.31 -15.57 4.84
N LEU A 161 5.84 -15.18 3.68
CA LEU A 161 5.43 -13.97 2.99
C LEU A 161 4.13 -14.28 2.23
N LEU A 162 3.01 -13.76 2.71
CA LEU A 162 1.77 -13.73 1.97
C LEU A 162 1.93 -12.70 0.83
N ARG A 163 2.27 -13.19 -0.35
CA ARG A 163 2.20 -12.37 -1.55
C ARG A 163 0.73 -12.18 -1.88
N GLN A 164 0.22 -10.97 -1.75
CA GLN A 164 -1.06 -10.62 -2.33
C GLN A 164 -0.91 -10.66 -3.85
N VAL A 165 -1.26 -11.78 -4.44
CA VAL A 165 -1.36 -11.89 -5.89
C VAL A 165 -2.54 -11.01 -6.29
N ALA A 166 -2.26 -10.04 -7.15
CA ALA A 166 -3.17 -9.07 -7.71
C ALA A 166 -4.61 -9.58 -7.80
N GLY A 167 -5.53 -8.76 -7.29
CA GLY A 167 -6.95 -9.05 -7.40
C GLY A 167 -7.32 -9.33 -8.85
N LYS A 168 -8.09 -10.38 -9.08
CA LYS A 168 -8.80 -10.54 -10.34
C LYS A 168 -9.68 -9.31 -10.51
N ASP A 169 -9.58 -8.67 -11.66
CA ASP A 169 -10.61 -7.75 -12.11
C ASP A 169 -11.95 -8.50 -12.09
N LEU A 170 -12.74 -8.20 -11.08
CA LEU A 170 -14.13 -8.62 -11.05
C LEU A 170 -14.90 -7.63 -11.92
N THR A 171 -15.03 -7.98 -13.18
CA THR A 171 -16.05 -7.37 -14.06
C THR A 171 -17.41 -7.93 -13.62
N PHE A 172 -18.24 -7.06 -13.06
CA PHE A 172 -19.67 -7.30 -12.84
C PHE A 172 -20.47 -6.86 -14.06
#